data_660f880228377737f6751c2821ee1416
#
_entry.id   660f880228377737f6751c2821ee1416
#
_cell.length_a   1.000
_cell.length_b   1.000
_cell.length_c   1.000
_cell.angle_alpha   90.00
_cell.angle_beta   90.00
_cell.angle_gamma   90.00
#
_symmetry.space_group_name_H-M   'P 1'
#
loop_
_entity.id
_entity.type
_entity.pdbx_description
1 polymer ?
#
loop_
_entity_poly.entity_id
_entity_poly.type
_entity_poly.pdbx_seq_one_letter_code
_entity_poly.pdbx_strand_id
1 'polypeptide(L)'
;QPPELMLAVPALVKGIFYDDDGFLAAWDLVKAWRWEERLELYHAVHRQALHARIRGLELRELARELVAIAEYGLDRQRSPNGESEAMYLEQIRDMVRRGRCPAERVIEKWIGPWNREPAKLVQGLAYHAPDEG
;
A
#
# COMPACT_ATOMS: atom_id res chain seq x y z
N GLN A 1 9.15 -6.29 -7.05
CA GLN A 1 7.83 -5.64 -7.03
C GLN A 1 7.36 -5.34 -8.45
N PRO A 2 6.07 -5.46 -8.75
CA PRO A 2 5.52 -5.00 -10.03
C PRO A 2 5.81 -3.52 -10.26
N PRO A 3 6.05 -3.09 -11.52
CA PRO A 3 6.34 -1.69 -11.83
C PRO A 3 5.28 -0.70 -11.34
N GLU A 4 4.02 -1.08 -11.37
CA GLU A 4 2.90 -0.26 -10.89
C GLU A 4 3.01 0.05 -9.39
N LEU A 5 3.52 -0.88 -8.59
CA LEU A 5 3.74 -0.65 -7.16
C LEU A 5 4.94 0.25 -6.89
N MET A 6 5.91 0.32 -7.79
CA MET A 6 7.07 1.20 -7.64
C MET A 6 6.67 2.69 -7.67
N LEU A 7 5.63 3.05 -8.41
CA LEU A 7 5.12 4.41 -8.48
C LEU A 7 4.06 4.69 -7.39
N ALA A 8 3.41 3.66 -6.87
CA ALA A 8 2.33 3.82 -5.90
C ALA A 8 2.82 4.37 -4.55
N VAL A 9 3.97 3.93 -4.06
CA VAL A 9 4.52 4.39 -2.77
C VAL A 9 4.93 5.87 -2.83
N PRO A 10 5.71 6.35 -3.82
CA PRO A 10 5.97 7.78 -3.99
C PRO A 10 4.70 8.62 -4.14
N ALA A 11 3.70 8.14 -4.87
CA ALA A 11 2.43 8.84 -5.02
C ALA A 11 1.67 8.96 -3.69
N LEU A 12 1.67 7.90 -2.88
CA LEU A 12 1.07 7.91 -1.54
C LEU A 12 1.74 8.96 -0.64
N VAL A 13 3.06 8.98 -0.62
CA VAL A 13 3.85 9.96 0.16
C VAL A 13 3.56 11.38 -0.31
N LYS A 14 3.59 11.63 -1.61
CA LYS A 14 3.30 12.95 -2.18
C LYS A 14 1.89 13.44 -1.82
N GLY A 15 0.89 12.58 -1.97
CA GLY A 15 -0.51 12.93 -1.67
C GLY A 15 -0.75 13.30 -0.22
N ILE A 16 0.00 12.70 0.71
CA ILE A 16 -0.12 12.99 2.15
C ILE A 16 0.74 14.18 2.55
N PHE A 17 2.01 14.23 2.16
CA PHE A 17 2.96 15.17 2.71
C PHE A 17 3.04 16.52 1.99
N TYR A 18 2.61 16.60 0.74
CA TYR A 18 2.65 17.83 -0.05
C TYR A 18 1.30 18.56 -0.10
N ASP A 19 0.32 18.10 0.63
CA ASP A 19 -0.97 18.77 0.83
C ASP A 19 -1.17 19.00 2.33
N ASP A 20 -1.33 20.26 2.76
CA ASP A 20 -1.41 20.61 4.18
C ASP A 20 -2.61 19.92 4.85
N ASP A 21 -3.76 19.93 4.21
CA ASP A 21 -4.97 19.27 4.74
C ASP A 21 -4.79 17.73 4.80
N GLY A 22 -4.16 17.16 3.80
CA GLY A 22 -3.83 15.73 3.77
C GLY A 22 -2.88 15.34 4.89
N PHE A 23 -1.83 16.12 5.10
CA PHE A 23 -0.88 15.90 6.20
C PHE A 23 -1.56 15.96 7.57
N LEU A 24 -2.38 16.98 7.81
CA LEU A 24 -3.10 17.14 9.08
C LEU A 24 -4.11 16.02 9.31
N ALA A 25 -4.83 15.60 8.27
CA ALA A 25 -5.77 14.48 8.36
C ALA A 25 -5.06 13.15 8.68
N ALA A 26 -3.93 12.89 8.05
CA ALA A 26 -3.12 11.70 8.34
C ALA A 26 -2.55 11.74 9.76
N TRP A 27 -2.07 12.90 10.21
CA TRP A 27 -1.58 13.09 11.56
C TRP A 27 -2.67 12.82 12.60
N ASP A 28 -3.89 13.31 12.37
CA ASP A 28 -5.03 13.09 13.25
C ASP A 28 -5.36 11.60 13.45
N LEU A 29 -5.11 10.76 12.45
CA LEU A 29 -5.34 9.32 12.56
C LEU A 29 -4.38 8.64 13.54
N VAL A 30 -3.15 9.13 13.68
CA VAL A 30 -2.07 8.44 14.38
C VAL A 30 -1.53 9.18 15.60
N LYS A 31 -1.85 10.47 15.78
CA LYS A 31 -1.25 11.32 16.83
C LYS A 31 -1.48 10.82 18.25
N ALA A 32 -2.59 10.14 18.51
CA ALA A 32 -2.95 9.63 19.83
C ALA A 32 -2.31 8.27 20.16
N TRP A 33 -1.62 7.64 19.21
CA TRP A 33 -1.00 6.35 19.42
C TRP A 33 0.20 6.47 20.37
N ARG A 34 0.23 5.60 21.37
CA ARG A 34 1.38 5.46 22.28
C ARG A 34 2.47 4.64 21.62
N TRP A 35 3.69 4.79 22.14
CA TRP A 35 4.85 4.03 21.66
C TRP A 35 4.63 2.51 21.74
N GLU A 36 4.07 2.04 22.84
CA GLU A 36 3.78 0.63 23.06
C GLU A 36 2.79 0.09 22.03
N GLU A 37 1.75 0.86 21.70
CA GLU A 37 0.78 0.48 20.67
C GLU A 37 1.43 0.39 19.28
N ARG A 38 2.37 1.26 18.98
CA ARG A 38 3.12 1.24 17.72
C ARG A 38 4.01 -0.02 17.63
N LEU A 39 4.67 -0.40 18.71
CA LEU A 39 5.47 -1.62 18.76
C LEU A 39 4.61 -2.87 18.63
N GLU A 40 3.47 -2.93 19.29
CA GLU A 40 2.53 -4.05 19.16
C GLU A 40 2.05 -4.20 17.73
N LEU A 41 1.70 -3.09 17.07
CA LEU A 41 1.31 -3.09 15.66
C LEU A 41 2.45 -3.56 14.76
N TYR A 42 3.67 -3.08 14.99
CA TYR A 42 4.85 -3.50 14.26
C TYR A 42 5.04 -5.02 14.28
N HIS A 43 4.91 -5.63 15.45
CA HIS A 43 5.00 -7.08 15.57
C HIS A 43 3.80 -7.82 14.98
N ALA A 44 2.59 -7.27 15.11
CA ALA A 44 1.38 -7.86 14.56
C ALA A 44 1.38 -7.86 13.02
N VAL A 45 1.89 -6.82 12.38
CA VAL A 45 1.99 -6.71 10.91
C VAL A 45 2.82 -7.84 10.32
N HIS A 46 3.88 -8.27 11.00
CA HIS A 46 4.71 -9.38 10.53
C HIS A 46 3.95 -10.71 10.43
N ARG A 47 2.88 -10.89 11.21
CA ARG A 47 2.08 -12.11 11.24
C ARG A 47 0.76 -12.00 10.51
N GLN A 48 0.14 -10.82 10.55
CA GLN A 48 -1.25 -10.61 10.15
C GLN A 48 -1.41 -9.61 8.98
N ALA A 49 -0.32 -8.95 8.54
CA ALA A 49 -0.34 -7.95 7.48
C ALA A 49 -1.47 -6.92 7.67
N LEU A 50 -2.36 -6.75 6.70
CA LEU A 50 -3.48 -5.80 6.75
C LEU A 50 -4.54 -6.13 7.81
N HIS A 51 -4.54 -7.35 8.35
CA HIS A 51 -5.47 -7.77 9.41
C HIS A 51 -4.97 -7.48 10.82
N ALA A 52 -3.74 -6.93 10.98
CA ALA A 52 -3.23 -6.46 12.26
C ALA A 52 -4.13 -5.34 12.81
N ARG A 53 -4.24 -5.26 14.15
CA ARG A 53 -5.10 -4.29 14.81
C ARG A 53 -4.32 -3.36 15.72
N ILE A 54 -4.79 -2.12 15.79
CA ILE A 54 -4.36 -1.13 16.76
C ILE A 54 -5.60 -0.41 17.31
N ARG A 55 -5.75 -0.36 18.64
CA ARG A 55 -6.91 0.24 19.30
C ARG A 55 -8.26 -0.30 18.82
N GLY A 56 -8.32 -1.58 18.48
CA GLY A 56 -9.51 -2.23 17.94
C GLY A 56 -9.78 -1.92 16.45
N LEU A 57 -8.97 -1.09 15.81
CA LEU A 57 -9.07 -0.78 14.39
C LEU A 57 -8.15 -1.70 13.60
N GLU A 58 -8.67 -2.33 12.57
CA GLU A 58 -7.88 -3.14 11.66
C GLU A 58 -6.99 -2.25 10.77
N LEU A 59 -5.74 -2.65 10.55
CA LEU A 59 -4.78 -1.88 9.72
C LEU A 59 -5.32 -1.62 8.31
N ARG A 60 -6.10 -2.53 7.77
CA ARG A 60 -6.80 -2.37 6.49
C ARG A 60 -7.70 -1.13 6.46
N GLU A 61 -8.43 -0.88 7.53
CA GLU A 61 -9.29 0.31 7.67
C GLU A 61 -8.46 1.59 7.68
N LEU A 62 -7.37 1.60 8.45
CA LEU A 62 -6.43 2.71 8.50
C LEU A 62 -5.78 2.96 7.13
N ALA A 63 -5.36 1.91 6.44
CA ALA A 63 -4.78 2.00 5.10
C ALA A 63 -5.78 2.58 4.09
N ARG A 64 -7.05 2.21 4.18
CA ARG A 64 -8.12 2.77 3.35
C ARG A 64 -8.24 4.27 3.54
N GLU A 65 -8.24 4.75 4.78
CA GLU A 65 -8.29 6.17 5.11
C GLU A 65 -7.06 6.92 4.56
N LEU A 66 -5.87 6.37 4.74
CA LEU A 66 -4.64 6.98 4.24
C LEU A 66 -4.62 7.07 2.71
N VAL A 67 -5.08 6.05 2.01
CA VAL A 67 -5.19 6.06 0.54
C VAL A 67 -6.20 7.13 0.09
N ALA A 68 -7.34 7.24 0.74
CA ALA A 68 -8.34 8.27 0.44
C ALA A 68 -7.78 9.68 0.64
N ILE A 69 -7.04 9.92 1.72
CA ILE A 69 -6.37 11.20 2.00
C ILE A 69 -5.35 11.52 0.90
N ALA A 70 -4.54 10.53 0.50
CA ALA A 70 -3.54 10.71 -0.54
C ALA A 70 -4.18 11.02 -1.91
N GLU A 71 -5.26 10.36 -2.27
CA GLU A 71 -6.00 10.64 -3.50
C GLU A 71 -6.51 12.08 -3.55
N TYR A 72 -7.12 12.52 -2.46
CA TYR A 72 -7.60 13.89 -2.34
C TYR A 72 -6.47 14.90 -2.48
N GLY A 73 -5.34 14.66 -1.81
CA GLY A 73 -4.16 15.51 -1.91
C GLY A 73 -3.56 15.58 -3.30
N LEU A 74 -3.49 14.45 -4.02
CA LEU A 74 -3.00 14.39 -5.39
C LEU A 74 -3.95 15.08 -6.38
N ASP A 75 -5.25 14.94 -6.19
CA ASP A 75 -6.24 15.63 -7.02
C ASP A 75 -6.16 17.14 -6.88
N ARG A 76 -5.82 17.65 -5.69
CA ARG A 76 -5.60 19.07 -5.47
C ARG A 76 -4.29 19.57 -6.08
N GLN A 77 -3.32 18.69 -6.33
CA GLN A 77 -2.01 18.99 -6.91
C GLN A 77 -1.92 18.60 -8.37
N ARG A 78 -3.01 18.75 -9.12
CA ARG A 78 -3.04 18.41 -10.54
C ARG A 78 -1.94 19.12 -11.32
N SER A 79 -1.35 18.40 -12.28
CA SER A 79 -0.36 18.98 -13.18
C SER A 79 -0.97 20.04 -14.09
N PRO A 80 -0.15 20.91 -14.75
CA PRO A 80 -0.67 21.94 -15.65
C PRO A 80 -1.56 21.45 -16.78
N ASN A 81 -1.43 20.19 -17.20
CA ASN A 81 -2.30 19.56 -18.20
C ASN A 81 -3.59 18.98 -17.61
N GLY A 82 -3.85 19.17 -16.33
CA GLY A 82 -5.07 18.71 -15.65
C GLY A 82 -5.07 17.25 -15.24
N GLU A 83 -3.97 16.52 -15.43
CA GLU A 83 -3.86 15.13 -15.01
C GLU A 83 -3.59 15.01 -13.51
N SER A 84 -4.24 14.02 -12.87
CA SER A 84 -3.99 13.66 -11.47
C SER A 84 -3.08 12.45 -11.39
N GLU A 85 -2.12 12.52 -10.45
CA GLU A 85 -1.25 11.38 -10.14
C GLU A 85 -1.95 10.33 -9.25
N ALA A 86 -3.20 10.57 -8.86
CA ALA A 86 -3.99 9.61 -8.08
C ALA A 86 -4.15 8.24 -8.77
N MET A 87 -4.03 8.19 -10.09
CA MET A 87 -4.05 6.94 -10.84
C MET A 87 -2.94 5.95 -10.40
N TYR A 88 -1.82 6.43 -9.89
CA TYR A 88 -0.74 5.56 -9.37
C TYR A 88 -1.08 4.87 -8.06
N LEU A 89 -2.15 5.29 -7.39
CA LEU A 89 -2.64 4.66 -6.15
C LEU A 89 -3.56 3.47 -6.39
N GLU A 90 -3.95 3.19 -7.64
CA GLU A 90 -4.92 2.15 -7.96
C GLU A 90 -4.52 0.77 -7.42
N GLN A 91 -3.25 0.40 -7.54
CA GLN A 91 -2.74 -0.88 -7.06
C GLN A 91 -2.83 -1.00 -5.52
N ILE A 92 -2.46 0.06 -4.81
CA ILE A 92 -2.57 0.09 -3.35
C ILE A 92 -4.03 0.06 -2.92
N ARG A 93 -4.88 0.82 -3.59
CA ARG A 93 -6.33 0.84 -3.34
C ARG A 93 -6.93 -0.57 -3.49
N ASP A 94 -6.55 -1.27 -4.55
CA ASP A 94 -7.04 -2.61 -4.82
C ASP A 94 -6.57 -3.61 -3.75
N MET A 95 -5.30 -3.55 -3.34
CA MET A 95 -4.78 -4.37 -2.24
C MET A 95 -5.54 -4.14 -0.93
N VAL A 96 -5.78 -2.88 -0.58
CA VAL A 96 -6.51 -2.52 0.64
C VAL A 96 -7.96 -2.98 0.56
N ARG A 97 -8.61 -2.80 -0.58
CA ARG A 97 -10.00 -3.25 -0.79
C ARG A 97 -10.13 -4.75 -0.66
N ARG A 98 -9.19 -5.52 -1.21
CA ARG A 98 -9.18 -6.98 -1.13
C ARG A 98 -8.69 -7.50 0.22
N GLY A 99 -8.01 -6.67 1.00
CA GLY A 99 -7.39 -7.06 2.26
C GLY A 99 -6.20 -7.99 2.09
N ARG A 100 -5.49 -7.91 0.96
CA ARG A 100 -4.37 -8.79 0.63
C ARG A 100 -3.14 -7.99 0.22
N CYS A 101 -2.00 -8.34 0.80
CA CYS A 101 -0.72 -7.77 0.42
C CYS A 101 0.01 -8.66 -0.61
N PRO A 102 1.07 -8.15 -1.28
CA PRO A 102 1.83 -8.93 -2.26
C PRO A 102 2.44 -10.23 -1.71
N ALA A 103 2.86 -10.23 -0.44
CA ALA A 103 3.43 -11.41 0.21
C ALA A 103 2.40 -12.55 0.31
N GLU A 104 1.15 -12.24 0.63
CA GLU A 104 0.07 -13.24 0.67
C GLU A 104 -0.19 -13.86 -0.70
N ARG A 105 -0.14 -13.05 -1.75
CA ARG A 105 -0.26 -13.54 -3.14
C ARG A 105 0.85 -14.51 -3.51
N VAL A 106 2.09 -14.19 -3.09
CA VAL A 106 3.24 -15.08 -3.33
C VAL A 106 3.07 -16.40 -2.59
N ILE A 107 2.63 -16.36 -1.34
CA ILE A 107 2.38 -17.57 -0.53
C ILE A 107 1.30 -18.45 -1.17
N GLU A 108 0.19 -17.86 -1.62
CA GLU A 108 -0.88 -18.58 -2.29
C GLU A 108 -0.38 -19.29 -3.56
N LYS A 109 0.42 -18.61 -4.38
CA LYS A 109 1.00 -19.19 -5.58
C LYS A 109 2.04 -20.27 -5.25
N TRP A 110 2.82 -20.07 -4.20
CA TRP A 110 3.81 -21.03 -3.73
C TRP A 110 3.16 -22.37 -3.35
N ILE A 111 2.08 -22.32 -2.60
CA ILE A 111 1.34 -23.51 -2.16
C ILE A 111 0.56 -24.14 -3.32
N GLY A 112 -0.07 -23.33 -4.18
CA GLY A 112 -0.94 -23.74 -5.26
C GLY A 112 -0.20 -23.95 -6.60
N PRO A 113 -0.30 -23.00 -7.58
CA PRO A 113 0.20 -23.20 -8.96
C PRO A 113 1.69 -23.53 -9.07
N TRP A 114 2.52 -23.03 -8.15
CA TRP A 114 3.96 -23.28 -8.17
C TRP A 114 4.38 -24.54 -7.43
N ASN A 115 3.45 -25.20 -6.75
CA ASN A 115 3.66 -26.49 -6.08
C ASN A 115 4.95 -26.55 -5.24
N ARG A 116 5.30 -25.44 -4.59
CA ARG A 116 6.52 -25.29 -3.76
C ARG A 116 7.84 -25.53 -4.52
N GLU A 117 7.86 -25.29 -5.82
CA GLU A 117 9.07 -25.39 -6.65
C GLU A 117 9.83 -24.05 -6.69
N PRO A 118 11.08 -23.97 -6.16
CA PRO A 118 11.85 -22.73 -6.11
C PRO A 118 12.05 -22.06 -7.48
N ALA A 119 12.24 -22.84 -8.55
CA ALA A 119 12.42 -22.30 -9.90
C ALA A 119 11.18 -21.53 -10.37
N LYS A 120 9.99 -22.01 -10.07
CA LYS A 120 8.74 -21.33 -10.42
C LYS A 120 8.56 -20.05 -9.62
N LEU A 121 8.98 -20.02 -8.35
CA LEU A 121 8.98 -18.82 -7.52
C LEU A 121 9.88 -17.74 -8.14
N VAL A 122 11.11 -18.08 -8.48
CA VAL A 122 12.07 -17.14 -9.08
C VAL A 122 11.56 -16.58 -10.40
N GLN A 123 11.04 -17.43 -11.28
CA GLN A 123 10.47 -17.00 -12.57
C GLN A 123 9.25 -16.09 -12.37
N GLY A 124 8.36 -16.43 -11.44
CA GLY A 124 7.15 -15.67 -11.19
C GLY A 124 7.38 -14.30 -10.55
N LEU A 125 8.49 -14.11 -9.84
CA LEU A 125 8.88 -12.85 -9.20
C LEU A 125 9.86 -12.02 -10.04
N ALA A 126 10.37 -12.58 -11.15
CA ALA A 126 11.32 -11.87 -12.00
C ALA A 126 10.69 -10.60 -12.58
N TYR A 127 11.46 -9.51 -12.56
CA TYR A 127 11.06 -8.26 -13.22
C TYR A 127 11.29 -8.44 -14.74
N HIS A 128 10.23 -8.28 -15.49
CA HIS A 128 10.30 -8.19 -16.94
C HIS A 128 10.13 -6.73 -17.32
N ALA A 129 11.20 -6.13 -17.86
CA ALA A 129 11.09 -4.81 -18.46
C ALA A 129 10.04 -4.87 -19.59
N PRO A 130 9.18 -3.84 -19.75
CA PRO A 130 8.30 -3.80 -20.90
C PRO A 130 9.17 -3.85 -22.18
N ASP A 131 8.80 -4.71 -23.12
CA ASP A 131 9.44 -4.75 -24.43
C ASP A 131 9.35 -3.36 -25.03
N GLU A 132 10.49 -2.75 -25.32
CA GLU A 132 10.58 -1.54 -26.13
C GLU A 132 10.20 -1.95 -27.54
N GLY A 133 8.89 -1.96 -27.79
CA GLY A 133 8.32 -2.20 -29.10
C GLY A 133 8.28 -0.93 -29.96
#